data_5a32ffcfa892033693b7ba1724b8d3fb
#
_entry.id   5a32ffcfa892033693b7ba1724b8d3fb
#
_cell.length_a   1.000
_cell.length_b   1.000
_cell.length_c   1.000
_cell.angle_alpha   90.00
_cell.angle_beta   90.00
_cell.angle_gamma   90.00
#
_symmetry.space_group_name_H-M   'P 1'
#
loop_
_entity.id
_entity.type
_entity.pdbx_description
1 polymer ?
#
loop_
_entity_poly.entity_id
_entity_poly.type
_entity_poly.pdbx_seq_one_letter_code
_entity_poly.pdbx_strand_id
1 'polypeptide(L)'
;GALALWWAESTGWTIAIFRIFFLCGAVLNVSWLALGTVYLLAGRTVGNIVRTWLIAATGFAVGVVGVSPAQSQIIRTRFPVGREIFGAFPRILAAIGSGLPALIIIAGALWSTWRAIGRKSPGRLALGNIVIAVGTLILSTSGLIAGRLGQDRAFAITLLIGVCALFGGFLIAGNRTRAQSVQLTAKYLAGTSNG
;
A
#
# COMPACT_ATOMS: atom_id res chain seq x y z
N GLY A 1 -6.44 6.72 6.40
CA GLY A 1 -5.30 6.80 7.33
C GLY A 1 -4.87 8.24 7.55
N ALA A 2 -4.32 8.92 6.52
CA ALA A 2 -3.76 10.28 6.67
C ALA A 2 -4.78 11.32 7.16
N LEU A 3 -6.01 11.31 6.65
CA LEU A 3 -7.07 12.22 7.12
C LEU A 3 -7.45 11.97 8.59
N ALA A 4 -7.46 10.71 9.03
CA ALA A 4 -7.74 10.37 10.42
C ALA A 4 -6.60 10.83 11.34
N LEU A 5 -5.34 10.73 10.87
CA LEU A 5 -4.19 11.25 11.58
C LEU A 5 -4.28 12.78 11.72
N TRP A 6 -4.51 13.49 10.61
CA TRP A 6 -4.67 14.94 10.62
C TRP A 6 -5.81 15.40 11.54
N TRP A 7 -6.93 14.69 11.53
CA TRP A 7 -8.05 14.97 12.43
C TRP A 7 -7.66 14.76 13.89
N ALA A 8 -6.95 13.66 14.21
CA ALA A 8 -6.47 13.39 15.55
C ALA A 8 -5.51 14.46 16.07
N GLU A 9 -4.60 14.97 15.23
CA GLU A 9 -3.67 16.04 15.57
C GLU A 9 -4.38 17.36 15.89
N SER A 10 -5.53 17.64 15.24
CA SER A 10 -6.27 18.88 15.44
C SER A 10 -7.26 18.83 16.61
N THR A 11 -7.87 17.68 16.89
CA THR A 11 -8.94 17.54 17.91
C THR A 11 -8.56 16.65 19.09
N GLY A 12 -7.41 15.99 19.03
CA GLY A 12 -6.98 14.97 19.96
C GLY A 12 -7.48 13.57 19.61
N TRP A 13 -6.78 12.57 20.09
CA TRP A 13 -7.12 11.16 19.84
C TRP A 13 -8.39 10.74 20.57
N THR A 14 -9.28 10.08 19.84
CA THR A 14 -10.46 9.38 20.36
C THR A 14 -10.45 7.94 19.87
N ILE A 15 -11.21 7.07 20.54
CA ILE A 15 -11.33 5.65 20.12
C ILE A 15 -11.86 5.52 18.69
N ALA A 16 -12.81 6.37 18.29
CA ALA A 16 -13.40 6.36 16.96
C ALA A 16 -12.37 6.73 15.88
N ILE A 17 -11.63 7.82 16.09
CA ILE A 17 -10.57 8.26 15.17
C ILE A 17 -9.48 7.19 15.07
N PHE A 18 -9.09 6.59 16.19
CA PHE A 18 -8.08 5.53 16.20
C PHE A 18 -8.55 4.27 15.48
N ARG A 19 -9.81 3.86 15.63
CA ARG A 19 -10.39 2.74 14.85
C ARG A 19 -10.33 2.98 13.36
N ILE A 20 -10.71 4.18 12.90
CA ILE A 20 -10.64 4.57 11.49
C ILE A 20 -9.18 4.57 11.01
N PHE A 21 -8.28 5.16 11.78
CA PHE A 21 -6.85 5.18 11.48
C PHE A 21 -6.28 3.76 11.36
N PHE A 22 -6.55 2.90 12.34
CA PHE A 22 -6.07 1.52 12.39
C PHE A 22 -6.63 0.69 11.24
N LEU A 23 -7.94 0.78 10.96
CA LEU A 23 -8.58 0.07 9.87
C LEU A 23 -8.01 0.48 8.52
N CYS A 24 -7.99 1.78 8.22
CA CYS A 24 -7.52 2.29 6.93
C CYS A 24 -6.02 2.16 6.77
N GLY A 25 -5.23 2.39 7.81
CA GLY A 25 -3.77 2.39 7.76
C GLY A 25 -3.15 1.00 7.90
N ALA A 26 -3.55 0.26 8.93
CA ALA A 26 -2.91 -1.01 9.26
C ALA A 26 -3.55 -2.23 8.57
N VAL A 27 -4.87 -2.19 8.26
CA VAL A 27 -5.57 -3.36 7.70
C VAL A 27 -5.76 -3.25 6.20
N LEU A 28 -6.31 -2.12 5.71
CA LEU A 28 -6.81 -2.03 4.34
C LEU A 28 -5.80 -1.48 3.34
N ASN A 29 -4.94 -0.54 3.74
CA ASN A 29 -4.07 0.21 2.83
C ASN A 29 -3.25 -0.71 1.91
N VAL A 30 -2.49 -1.64 2.50
CA VAL A 30 -1.60 -2.54 1.75
C VAL A 30 -2.40 -3.56 0.94
N SER A 31 -3.55 -4.01 1.46
CA SER A 31 -4.44 -4.95 0.77
C SER A 31 -4.98 -4.38 -0.55
N TRP A 32 -5.46 -3.15 -0.52
CA TRP A 32 -5.95 -2.48 -1.73
C TRP A 32 -4.83 -2.11 -2.70
N LEU A 33 -3.63 -1.80 -2.19
CA LEU A 33 -2.46 -1.58 -3.02
C LEU A 33 -2.02 -2.87 -3.75
N ALA A 34 -2.01 -4.01 -3.03
CA ALA A 34 -1.68 -5.31 -3.59
C ALA A 34 -2.65 -5.75 -4.71
N LEU A 35 -3.92 -5.35 -4.62
CA LEU A 35 -4.90 -5.62 -5.68
C LEU A 35 -4.43 -5.06 -7.03
N GLY A 36 -3.80 -3.88 -7.05
CA GLY A 36 -3.19 -3.32 -8.25
C GLY A 36 -2.13 -4.24 -8.85
N THR A 37 -1.26 -4.80 -8.00
CA THR A 37 -0.24 -5.77 -8.43
C THR A 37 -0.88 -7.04 -9.01
N VAL A 38 -1.95 -7.54 -8.39
CA VAL A 38 -2.70 -8.71 -8.90
C VAL A 38 -3.29 -8.42 -10.28
N TYR A 39 -3.91 -7.25 -10.50
CA TYR A 39 -4.42 -6.87 -11.82
C TYR A 39 -3.32 -6.81 -12.88
N LEU A 40 -2.15 -6.31 -12.52
CA LEU A 40 -1.02 -6.18 -13.45
C LEU A 40 -0.41 -7.54 -13.82
N LEU A 41 -0.30 -8.46 -12.87
CA LEU A 41 0.41 -9.73 -13.07
C LEU A 41 -0.51 -10.88 -13.50
N ALA A 42 -1.68 -10.99 -12.88
CA ALA A 42 -2.62 -12.09 -13.09
C ALA A 42 -3.81 -11.73 -14.02
N GLY A 43 -3.91 -10.45 -14.43
CA GLY A 43 -4.91 -9.98 -15.35
C GLY A 43 -6.29 -9.71 -14.74
N ARG A 44 -7.24 -9.29 -15.58
CA ARG A 44 -8.57 -8.79 -15.14
C ARG A 44 -9.43 -9.84 -14.46
N THR A 45 -9.41 -11.08 -14.93
CA THR A 45 -10.28 -12.15 -14.39
C THR A 45 -9.93 -12.43 -12.94
N VAL A 46 -8.64 -12.71 -12.66
CA VAL A 46 -8.15 -12.96 -11.29
C VAL A 46 -8.30 -11.71 -10.43
N GLY A 47 -7.96 -10.54 -10.96
CA GLY A 47 -8.10 -9.27 -10.25
C GLY A 47 -9.55 -9.01 -9.80
N ASN A 48 -10.55 -9.31 -10.63
CA ASN A 48 -11.96 -9.16 -10.26
C ASN A 48 -12.38 -10.12 -9.14
N ILE A 49 -11.92 -11.36 -9.18
CA ILE A 49 -12.18 -12.35 -8.10
C ILE A 49 -11.58 -11.85 -6.80
N VAL A 50 -10.30 -11.47 -6.82
CA VAL A 50 -9.60 -10.95 -5.62
C VAL A 50 -10.27 -9.68 -5.11
N ARG A 51 -10.71 -8.76 -5.97
CA ARG A 51 -11.46 -7.56 -5.59
C ARG A 51 -12.73 -7.91 -4.82
N THR A 52 -13.52 -8.89 -5.31
CA THR A 52 -14.75 -9.32 -4.64
C THR A 52 -14.48 -9.84 -3.23
N TRP A 53 -13.47 -10.71 -3.08
CA TRP A 53 -13.04 -11.19 -1.78
C TRP A 53 -12.50 -10.09 -0.88
N LEU A 54 -11.78 -9.13 -1.44
CA LEU A 54 -11.25 -8.00 -0.69
C LEU A 54 -12.37 -7.06 -0.18
N ILE A 55 -13.44 -6.87 -0.95
CA ILE A 55 -14.63 -6.12 -0.50
C ILE A 55 -15.28 -6.86 0.69
N ALA A 56 -15.48 -8.15 0.60
CA ALA A 56 -16.04 -8.95 1.70
C ALA A 56 -15.12 -8.91 2.94
N ALA A 57 -13.81 -9.07 2.75
CA ALA A 57 -12.82 -8.96 3.83
C ALA A 57 -12.79 -7.56 4.45
N THR A 58 -12.98 -6.51 3.65
CA THR A 58 -13.11 -5.12 4.14
C THR A 58 -14.31 -4.98 5.06
N GLY A 59 -15.49 -5.47 4.65
CA GLY A 59 -16.69 -5.46 5.51
C GLY A 59 -16.49 -6.23 6.81
N PHE A 60 -15.87 -7.41 6.75
CA PHE A 60 -15.51 -8.19 7.92
C PHE A 60 -14.56 -7.42 8.86
N ALA A 61 -13.51 -6.79 8.30
CA ALA A 61 -12.55 -6.01 9.07
C ALA A 61 -13.19 -4.79 9.75
N VAL A 62 -14.10 -4.10 9.06
CA VAL A 62 -14.89 -3.00 9.62
C VAL A 62 -15.70 -3.49 10.83
N GLY A 63 -16.38 -4.62 10.70
CA GLY A 63 -17.14 -5.23 11.80
C GLY A 63 -16.23 -5.55 12.98
N VAL A 64 -15.13 -6.28 12.75
CA VAL A 64 -14.20 -6.69 13.80
C VAL A 64 -13.62 -5.48 14.55
N VAL A 65 -13.06 -4.51 13.83
CA VAL A 65 -12.43 -3.33 14.45
C VAL A 65 -13.50 -2.44 15.13
N GLY A 66 -14.70 -2.37 14.54
CA GLY A 66 -15.81 -1.59 15.06
C GLY A 66 -16.34 -2.10 16.41
N VAL A 67 -16.50 -3.43 16.57
CA VAL A 67 -17.06 -4.03 17.81
C VAL A 67 -15.99 -4.40 18.83
N SER A 68 -14.69 -4.40 18.47
CA SER A 68 -13.63 -4.78 19.39
C SER A 68 -13.56 -3.85 20.60
N PRO A 69 -13.59 -4.38 21.84
CA PRO A 69 -13.48 -3.56 23.04
C PRO A 69 -12.09 -2.91 23.11
N ALA A 70 -12.06 -1.64 23.54
CA ALA A 70 -10.81 -0.97 23.88
C ALA A 70 -10.30 -1.50 25.23
N GLN A 71 -9.07 -1.99 25.28
CA GLN A 71 -8.48 -2.55 26.50
C GLN A 71 -7.89 -1.47 27.42
N SER A 72 -7.60 -0.29 26.88
CA SER A 72 -7.09 0.83 27.66
C SER A 72 -7.68 2.17 27.21
N GLN A 73 -7.61 3.17 28.09
CA GLN A 73 -8.07 4.51 27.77
C GLN A 73 -7.08 5.21 26.83
N ILE A 74 -7.62 5.93 25.83
CA ILE A 74 -6.81 6.71 24.91
C ILE A 74 -6.46 8.05 25.58
N ILE A 75 -5.15 8.33 25.70
CA ILE A 75 -4.65 9.63 26.10
C ILE A 75 -4.70 10.54 24.88
N ARG A 76 -5.46 11.64 24.94
CA ARG A 76 -5.74 12.53 23.80
C ARG A 76 -4.49 13.13 23.14
N THR A 77 -3.42 13.31 23.92
CA THR A 77 -2.18 13.97 23.50
C THR A 77 -1.08 12.99 23.06
N ARG A 78 -1.32 11.67 23.20
CA ARG A 78 -0.34 10.65 22.87
C ARG A 78 -0.85 9.78 21.71
N PHE A 79 0.04 9.48 20.76
CA PHE A 79 -0.26 8.54 19.68
C PHE A 79 -0.62 7.16 20.24
N PRO A 80 -1.84 6.66 19.99
CA PRO A 80 -2.27 5.38 20.54
C PRO A 80 -1.57 4.21 19.83
N VAL A 81 -1.13 3.22 20.61
CA VAL A 81 -0.47 2.03 20.07
C VAL A 81 -1.48 0.89 19.99
N GLY A 82 -1.60 0.27 18.81
CA GLY A 82 -2.60 -0.78 18.56
C GLY A 82 -2.55 -1.97 19.54
N ARG A 83 -1.36 -2.30 20.06
CA ARG A 83 -1.20 -3.37 21.05
C ARG A 83 -1.76 -3.03 22.46
N GLU A 84 -1.83 -1.74 22.77
CA GLU A 84 -2.34 -1.25 24.06
C GLU A 84 -3.86 -1.08 24.01
N ILE A 85 -4.39 -0.73 22.83
CA ILE A 85 -5.82 -0.43 22.64
C ILE A 85 -6.62 -1.67 22.25
N PHE A 86 -6.09 -2.52 21.37
CA PHE A 86 -6.81 -3.67 20.85
C PHE A 86 -6.27 -5.01 21.35
N GLY A 87 -7.19 -5.95 21.60
CA GLY A 87 -6.88 -7.35 21.86
C GLY A 87 -6.16 -8.05 20.70
N ALA A 88 -5.93 -9.35 20.85
CA ALA A 88 -5.17 -10.14 19.87
C ALA A 88 -5.84 -10.17 18.48
N PHE A 89 -7.16 -10.28 18.42
CA PHE A 89 -7.88 -10.54 17.16
C PHE A 89 -7.76 -9.40 16.13
N PRO A 90 -8.02 -8.11 16.45
CA PRO A 90 -7.79 -7.02 15.50
C PRO A 90 -6.33 -6.89 15.08
N ARG A 91 -5.39 -7.24 15.95
CA ARG A 91 -3.94 -7.20 15.66
C ARG A 91 -3.52 -8.30 14.69
N ILE A 92 -4.05 -9.52 14.85
CA ILE A 92 -3.84 -10.62 13.90
C ILE A 92 -4.43 -10.24 12.54
N LEU A 93 -5.63 -9.66 12.54
CA LEU A 93 -6.27 -9.17 11.31
C LEU A 93 -5.42 -8.11 10.61
N ALA A 94 -4.82 -7.17 11.35
CA ALA A 94 -3.91 -6.17 10.78
C ALA A 94 -2.62 -6.82 10.25
N ALA A 95 -2.06 -7.79 10.97
CA ALA A 95 -0.86 -8.52 10.52
C ALA A 95 -1.11 -9.30 9.23
N ILE A 96 -2.25 -9.96 9.10
CA ILE A 96 -2.66 -10.66 7.86
C ILE A 96 -2.98 -9.64 6.77
N GLY A 97 -3.77 -8.61 7.07
CA GLY A 97 -4.21 -7.60 6.11
C GLY A 97 -3.10 -6.70 5.56
N SER A 98 -1.97 -6.58 6.24
CA SER A 98 -0.79 -5.86 5.75
C SER A 98 0.33 -6.80 5.29
N GLY A 99 0.61 -7.86 6.04
CA GLY A 99 1.75 -8.75 5.79
C GLY A 99 1.59 -9.59 4.53
N LEU A 100 0.47 -10.29 4.38
CA LEU A 100 0.22 -11.10 3.19
C LEU A 100 0.18 -10.26 1.91
N PRO A 101 -0.54 -9.12 1.84
CA PRO A 101 -0.49 -8.24 0.69
C PRO A 101 0.89 -7.65 0.40
N ALA A 102 1.68 -7.31 1.41
CA ALA A 102 3.05 -6.85 1.22
C ALA A 102 3.91 -7.93 0.55
N LEU A 103 3.78 -9.20 0.96
CA LEU A 103 4.46 -10.31 0.30
C LEU A 103 4.04 -10.46 -1.17
N ILE A 104 2.75 -10.27 -1.48
CA ILE A 104 2.25 -10.30 -2.87
C ILE A 104 2.91 -9.19 -3.71
N ILE A 105 3.01 -7.97 -3.16
CA ILE A 105 3.66 -6.85 -3.86
C ILE A 105 5.14 -7.14 -4.10
N ILE A 106 5.86 -7.61 -3.08
CA ILE A 106 7.29 -7.91 -3.15
C ILE A 106 7.53 -9.05 -4.15
N ALA A 107 6.79 -10.16 -4.03
CA ALA A 107 6.89 -11.29 -4.94
C ALA A 107 6.57 -10.88 -6.38
N GLY A 108 5.54 -10.05 -6.57
CA GLY A 108 5.18 -9.49 -7.88
C GLY A 108 6.26 -8.61 -8.49
N ALA A 109 6.88 -7.76 -7.68
CA ALA A 109 7.99 -6.91 -8.11
C ALA A 109 9.23 -7.74 -8.49
N LEU A 110 9.58 -8.74 -7.69
CA LEU A 110 10.70 -9.66 -7.98
C LEU A 110 10.44 -10.48 -9.25
N TRP A 111 9.23 -11.04 -9.39
CA TRP A 111 8.82 -11.77 -10.60
C TRP A 111 8.89 -10.91 -11.86
N SER A 112 8.37 -9.68 -11.77
CA SER A 112 8.41 -8.74 -12.89
C SER A 112 9.84 -8.35 -13.26
N THR A 113 10.70 -8.15 -12.26
CA THR A 113 12.12 -7.88 -12.43
C THR A 113 12.84 -9.06 -13.10
N TRP A 114 12.62 -10.27 -12.59
CA TRP A 114 13.25 -11.49 -13.17
C TRP A 114 12.83 -11.70 -14.62
N ARG A 115 11.54 -11.54 -14.93
CA ARG A 115 11.04 -11.64 -16.31
C ARG A 115 11.58 -10.53 -17.23
N ALA A 116 11.96 -9.38 -16.68
CA ALA A 116 12.53 -8.27 -17.43
C ALA A 116 14.02 -8.49 -17.76
N ILE A 117 14.77 -9.19 -16.93
CA ILE A 117 16.23 -9.46 -17.13
C ILE A 117 16.45 -10.27 -18.42
N GLY A 118 15.53 -11.15 -18.81
CA GLY A 118 15.59 -11.94 -20.06
C GLY A 118 15.28 -11.15 -21.34
N ARG A 119 14.91 -9.87 -21.27
CA ARG A 119 14.55 -9.03 -22.43
C ARG A 119 15.59 -7.93 -22.64
N LYS A 120 15.95 -7.66 -23.89
CA LYS A 120 17.02 -6.71 -24.34
C LYS A 120 16.89 -5.23 -23.86
N SER A 121 15.98 -4.89 -22.97
CA SER A 121 15.80 -3.52 -22.46
C SER A 121 15.19 -3.47 -21.03
N PRO A 122 15.84 -4.07 -20.02
CA PRO A 122 15.22 -4.29 -18.71
C PRO A 122 15.43 -3.16 -17.68
N GLY A 123 16.44 -2.28 -17.85
CA GLY A 123 16.97 -1.47 -16.75
C GLY A 123 15.95 -0.62 -15.97
N ARG A 124 15.13 0.17 -16.64
CA ARG A 124 14.23 1.12 -15.97
C ARG A 124 13.00 0.47 -15.34
N LEU A 125 12.40 -0.54 -15.98
CA LEU A 125 11.24 -1.25 -15.42
C LEU A 125 11.65 -2.09 -14.20
N ALA A 126 12.79 -2.77 -14.28
CA ALA A 126 13.35 -3.50 -13.16
C ALA A 126 13.69 -2.55 -11.99
N LEU A 127 14.31 -1.41 -12.27
CA LEU A 127 14.61 -0.39 -11.26
C LEU A 127 13.32 0.15 -10.61
N GLY A 128 12.30 0.49 -11.40
CA GLY A 128 11.01 0.95 -10.89
C GLY A 128 10.37 -0.07 -9.94
N ASN A 129 10.36 -1.36 -10.32
CA ASN A 129 9.82 -2.43 -9.49
C ASN A 129 10.63 -2.65 -8.19
N ILE A 130 11.96 -2.54 -8.24
CA ILE A 130 12.82 -2.61 -7.05
C ILE A 130 12.49 -1.45 -6.10
N VAL A 131 12.38 -0.24 -6.62
CA VAL A 131 12.03 0.95 -5.81
C VAL A 131 10.64 0.81 -5.18
N ILE A 132 9.65 0.27 -5.91
CA ILE A 132 8.31 -0.05 -5.37
C ILE A 132 8.43 -1.09 -4.24
N ALA A 133 9.18 -2.16 -4.43
CA ALA A 133 9.37 -3.20 -3.40
C ALA A 133 10.02 -2.62 -2.14
N VAL A 134 11.07 -1.82 -2.28
CA VAL A 134 11.75 -1.14 -1.17
C VAL A 134 10.80 -0.17 -0.46
N GLY A 135 10.06 0.65 -1.20
CA GLY A 135 9.04 1.56 -0.63
C GLY A 135 7.98 0.80 0.17
N THR A 136 7.52 -0.34 -0.34
CA THR A 136 6.55 -1.21 0.35
C THR A 136 7.13 -1.78 1.64
N LEU A 137 8.40 -2.21 1.65
CA LEU A 137 9.08 -2.68 2.86
C LEU A 137 9.21 -1.57 3.89
N ILE A 138 9.61 -0.36 3.50
CA ILE A 138 9.68 0.80 4.39
C ILE A 138 8.31 1.09 5.02
N LEU A 139 7.24 1.09 4.22
CA LEU A 139 5.88 1.29 4.73
C LEU A 139 5.43 0.18 5.68
N SER A 140 5.75 -1.07 5.38
CA SER A 140 5.39 -2.21 6.23
C SER A 140 6.11 -2.19 7.58
N THR A 141 7.37 -1.73 7.61
CA THR A 141 8.17 -1.63 8.85
C THR A 141 7.86 -0.38 9.65
N SER A 142 7.33 0.68 9.04
CA SER A 142 7.00 1.94 9.73
C SER A 142 6.07 1.74 10.93
N GLY A 143 5.03 0.90 10.78
CA GLY A 143 4.11 0.57 11.85
C GLY A 143 4.75 -0.21 13.01
N LEU A 144 5.77 -1.06 12.73
CA LEU A 144 6.52 -1.78 13.75
C LEU A 144 7.44 -0.84 14.54
N ILE A 145 8.08 0.11 13.86
CA ILE A 145 8.98 1.09 14.44
C ILE A 145 8.20 2.06 15.35
N ALA A 146 7.07 2.59 14.89
CA ALA A 146 6.20 3.45 15.68
C ALA A 146 5.76 2.78 16.99
N GLY A 147 5.40 1.48 16.94
CA GLY A 147 4.98 0.72 18.10
C GLY A 147 6.09 0.46 19.14
N ARG A 148 7.36 0.54 18.76
CA ARG A 148 8.50 0.26 19.67
C ARG A 148 9.20 1.50 20.20
N LEU A 149 9.28 2.57 19.42
CA LEU A 149 10.09 3.73 19.74
C LEU A 149 9.28 4.92 20.29
N GLY A 150 7.94 4.88 20.24
CA GLY A 150 7.07 5.93 20.76
C GLY A 150 7.31 7.32 20.13
N GLN A 151 7.90 7.37 18.93
CA GLN A 151 8.26 8.62 18.28
C GLN A 151 7.37 8.83 17.05
N ASP A 152 6.35 9.67 17.20
CA ASP A 152 5.42 10.06 16.15
C ASP A 152 6.12 10.63 14.92
N ARG A 153 7.22 11.37 15.14
CA ARG A 153 8.06 11.93 14.07
C ARG A 153 8.75 10.86 13.23
N ALA A 154 9.28 9.81 13.84
CA ALA A 154 9.94 8.72 13.13
C ALA A 154 8.95 7.96 12.25
N PHE A 155 7.72 7.76 12.73
CA PHE A 155 6.63 7.18 11.95
C PHE A 155 6.26 8.03 10.73
N ALA A 156 6.07 9.34 10.92
CA ALA A 156 5.72 10.26 9.85
C ALA A 156 6.82 10.33 8.77
N ILE A 157 8.09 10.38 9.18
CA ILE A 157 9.24 10.42 8.27
C ILE A 157 9.35 9.12 7.46
N THR A 158 9.26 7.96 8.11
CA THR A 158 9.33 6.66 7.41
C THR A 158 8.14 6.46 6.48
N LEU A 159 6.94 6.91 6.86
CA LEU A 159 5.76 6.90 6.00
C LEU A 159 5.97 7.78 4.76
N LEU A 160 6.49 9.00 4.94
CA LEU A 160 6.78 9.93 3.84
C LEU A 160 7.80 9.33 2.87
N ILE A 161 8.92 8.80 3.39
CA ILE A 161 9.96 8.17 2.57
C ILE A 161 9.39 6.98 1.79
N GLY A 162 8.60 6.11 2.44
CA GLY A 162 7.98 4.96 1.80
C GLY A 162 7.01 5.34 0.68
N VAL A 163 6.16 6.36 0.90
CA VAL A 163 5.24 6.88 -0.13
C VAL A 163 6.01 7.53 -1.29
N CYS A 164 7.03 8.33 -1.01
CA CYS A 164 7.88 8.93 -2.04
C CYS A 164 8.60 7.86 -2.87
N ALA A 165 9.11 6.81 -2.23
CA ALA A 165 9.74 5.68 -2.92
C ALA A 165 8.73 4.95 -3.83
N LEU A 166 7.53 4.64 -3.35
CA LEU A 166 6.47 4.04 -4.16
C LEU A 166 6.15 4.92 -5.38
N PHE A 167 5.90 6.20 -5.16
CA PHE A 167 5.56 7.12 -6.24
C PHE A 167 6.70 7.26 -7.25
N GLY A 168 7.94 7.40 -6.77
CA GLY A 168 9.14 7.42 -7.62
C GLY A 168 9.29 6.15 -8.45
N GLY A 169 9.05 4.98 -7.85
CA GLY A 169 9.04 3.70 -8.55
C GLY A 169 7.99 3.63 -9.66
N PHE A 170 6.77 4.11 -9.40
CA PHE A 170 5.72 4.22 -10.42
C PHE A 170 6.10 5.16 -11.56
N LEU A 171 6.69 6.30 -11.27
CA LEU A 171 7.18 7.24 -12.30
C LEU A 171 8.28 6.63 -13.16
N ILE A 172 9.22 5.93 -12.56
CA ILE A 172 10.31 5.23 -13.28
C ILE A 172 9.74 4.14 -14.19
N ALA A 173 8.77 3.35 -13.69
CA ALA A 173 8.14 2.27 -14.44
C ALA A 173 7.20 2.79 -15.54
N GLY A 174 6.43 3.87 -15.27
CA GLY A 174 5.35 4.37 -16.11
C GLY A 174 5.78 5.17 -17.34
N ASN A 175 6.98 5.74 -17.36
CA ASN A 175 7.45 6.61 -18.46
C ASN A 175 7.55 5.90 -19.83
N ARG A 176 7.48 4.57 -19.90
CA ARG A 176 7.49 3.82 -21.16
C ARG A 176 6.16 3.79 -21.88
N THR A 177 5.06 3.74 -21.14
CA THR A 177 3.72 3.63 -21.74
C THR A 177 3.39 4.89 -22.56
N ARG A 178 3.86 6.04 -22.11
CA ARG A 178 3.65 7.31 -22.80
C ARG A 178 4.52 7.46 -24.05
N ALA A 179 5.79 7.01 -24.00
CA ALA A 179 6.69 7.07 -25.16
C ALA A 179 6.28 6.07 -26.28
N GLN A 180 5.81 4.88 -25.91
CA GLN A 180 5.33 3.89 -26.87
C GLN A 180 4.01 4.30 -27.52
N SER A 181 3.07 4.88 -26.79
CA SER A 181 1.82 5.36 -27.37
C SER A 181 2.07 6.51 -28.35
N VAL A 182 2.96 7.44 -28.04
CA VAL A 182 3.33 8.55 -28.94
C VAL A 182 4.01 8.03 -30.21
N GLN A 183 4.92 7.03 -30.10
CA GLN A 183 5.57 6.43 -31.28
C GLN A 183 4.58 5.64 -32.16
N LEU A 184 3.64 4.92 -31.57
CA LEU A 184 2.61 4.18 -32.33
C LEU A 184 1.67 5.15 -33.04
N THR A 185 1.25 6.22 -32.38
CA THR A 185 0.41 7.26 -32.98
C THR A 185 1.14 7.98 -34.12
N ALA A 186 2.41 8.33 -33.93
CA ALA A 186 3.24 8.97 -34.98
C ALA A 186 3.43 8.03 -36.18
N LYS A 187 3.66 6.73 -35.95
CA LYS A 187 3.81 5.73 -37.02
C LYS A 187 2.50 5.50 -37.80
N TYR A 188 1.37 5.57 -37.10
CA TYR A 188 0.03 5.43 -37.72
C TYR A 188 -0.26 6.65 -38.62
N LEU A 189 0.01 7.86 -38.16
CA LEU A 189 -0.17 9.11 -38.91
C LEU A 189 0.74 9.18 -40.15
N ALA A 190 2.00 8.74 -40.01
CA ALA A 190 2.95 8.70 -41.13
C ALA A 190 2.56 7.66 -42.19
N GLY A 191 1.92 6.55 -41.79
CA GLY A 191 1.44 5.50 -42.71
C GLY A 191 0.18 5.90 -43.51
N THR A 192 -0.65 6.78 -42.97
CA THR A 192 -1.86 7.29 -43.61
C THR A 192 -1.60 8.47 -44.57
N SER A 193 -0.41 9.07 -44.56
CA SER A 193 0.00 10.17 -45.45
C SER A 193 0.58 9.71 -46.80
N ASN A 194 0.88 8.42 -46.96
CA ASN A 194 1.52 7.85 -48.16
C ASN A 194 0.59 6.90 -48.95
N GLY A 195 -0.69 6.90 -48.72
CA GLY A 195 -1.75 6.21 -49.49
C GLY A 195 -2.77 7.17 -50.04
#